data_f6819ef1f940e362a3c9abd08eeafa12
#
_entry.id   f6819ef1f940e362a3c9abd08eeafa12
#
_cell.length_a   1.000
_cell.length_b   1.000
_cell.length_c   1.000
_cell.angle_alpha   90.00
_cell.angle_beta   90.00
_cell.angle_gamma   90.00
#
_symmetry.space_group_name_H-M   'P 1'
#
loop_
_entity.id
_entity.type
_entity.pdbx_description
1 polymer ?
#
loop_
_entity_poly.entity_id
_entity_poly.type
_entity_poly.pdbx_seq_one_letter_code
_entity_poly.pdbx_strand_id
1 'polypeptide(L)'
;MDSTMTPEPKEPQGPWRWLMDSEEVSSSLLRSSIEQFASLEAYTSKYGDMVDMIGYPYLSRVWQVDPNGKPYSFQQRCLVITDVHSPYYAYTIAKLPEYALIVTGVTAPNFGMEGGAREVRFIYGGELLTVAECAELGILKGRSLS
;
A
#
# COMPACT_ATOMS: atom_id res chain seq x y z
N MET A 1 27.48 15.66 -5.95
CA MET A 1 27.01 15.40 -5.66
C MET A 1 26.45 15.21 -5.39
N ASP A 2 26.10 15.06 -5.47
CA ASP A 2 25.37 14.90 -5.11
C ASP A 2 25.01 14.33 -4.70
N SER A 3 25.03 13.95 -4.87
CA SER A 3 24.57 13.29 -4.38
C SER A 3 24.37 13.17 -3.45
N THR A 4 24.64 13.27 -3.16
CA THR A 4 24.53 13.43 -2.19
C THR A 4 23.45 13.32 -1.75
N MET A 5 22.94 13.49 -2.09
CA MET A 5 21.86 13.44 -1.83
C MET A 5 21.25 12.29 -1.65
N THR A 6 20.15 12.15 -1.82
CA THR A 6 19.42 10.96 -1.71
C THR A 6 20.09 9.97 -2.54
N PRO A 7 20.51 8.90 -1.96
CA PRO A 7 21.11 7.88 -2.77
C PRO A 7 20.13 7.42 -3.79
N GLU A 8 20.60 7.21 -4.95
CA GLU A 8 19.81 6.67 -6.00
C GLU A 8 19.28 5.32 -5.59
N PRO A 9 18.00 5.07 -5.71
CA PRO A 9 17.44 3.78 -5.33
C PRO A 9 18.01 2.68 -6.17
N LYS A 10 18.13 1.55 -5.55
CA LYS A 10 18.62 0.37 -6.21
C LYS A 10 17.62 -0.14 -7.22
N GLU A 11 18.01 -1.18 -7.91
CA GLU A 11 17.09 -1.91 -8.75
C GLU A 11 15.81 -2.18 -7.97
N PRO A 12 14.69 -2.23 -8.65
CA PRO A 12 13.41 -2.39 -7.95
C PRO A 12 13.36 -3.54 -6.97
N GLN A 13 14.07 -4.63 -7.25
CA GLN A 13 14.00 -5.77 -6.37
C GLN A 13 14.65 -5.51 -5.02
N GLY A 14 15.49 -4.49 -4.89
CA GLY A 14 16.16 -4.25 -3.62
C GLY A 14 15.22 -3.91 -2.49
N PRO A 15 14.45 -2.82 -2.63
CA PRO A 15 13.55 -2.43 -1.53
C PRO A 15 12.47 -3.47 -1.26
N TRP A 16 11.85 -3.99 -2.29
CA TRP A 16 10.75 -4.90 -2.05
C TRP A 16 11.24 -6.27 -1.60
N ARG A 17 12.47 -6.64 -1.92
CA ARG A 17 13.01 -7.87 -1.41
C ARG A 17 13.17 -7.78 0.11
N TRP A 18 13.66 -6.64 0.60
CA TRP A 18 13.75 -6.44 2.04
C TRP A 18 12.38 -6.53 2.67
N LEU A 19 11.39 -5.90 2.04
CA LEU A 19 10.04 -5.91 2.57
C LEU A 19 9.49 -7.32 2.62
N MET A 20 9.75 -8.12 1.58
CA MET A 20 9.25 -9.49 1.54
C MET A 20 9.87 -10.37 2.62
N ASP A 21 11.09 -10.05 3.02
CA ASP A 21 11.77 -10.84 4.04
C ASP A 21 11.40 -10.40 5.44
N SER A 22 10.65 -9.32 5.57
CA SER A 22 10.22 -8.89 6.89
C SER A 22 9.16 -9.83 7.42
N GLU A 23 9.16 -10.01 8.72
CA GLU A 23 8.18 -10.88 9.36
C GLU A 23 6.77 -10.34 9.14
N GLU A 24 6.64 -9.02 9.14
CA GLU A 24 5.35 -8.41 8.94
C GLU A 24 4.73 -8.81 7.62
N VAL A 25 5.51 -8.75 6.54
CA VAL A 25 5.00 -9.09 5.23
C VAL A 25 4.76 -10.59 5.12
N SER A 26 5.72 -11.38 5.60
CA SER A 26 5.60 -12.83 5.42
C SER A 26 4.45 -13.41 6.21
N SER A 27 3.99 -12.72 7.28
CA SER A 27 2.88 -13.23 8.07
C SER A 27 1.55 -12.63 7.66
N SER A 28 1.55 -11.54 6.88
CA SER A 28 0.31 -10.84 6.57
C SER A 28 -0.11 -10.97 5.11
N LEU A 29 0.79 -11.32 4.21
CA LEU A 29 0.47 -11.40 2.79
C LEU A 29 0.77 -12.78 2.24
N LEU A 30 -0.02 -13.19 1.26
CA LEU A 30 0.27 -14.40 0.49
C LEU A 30 1.46 -14.10 -0.40
N ARG A 31 2.56 -14.83 -0.17
CA ARG A 31 3.81 -14.53 -0.88
C ARG A 31 3.65 -14.58 -2.39
N SER A 32 2.91 -15.55 -2.88
CA SER A 32 2.76 -15.72 -4.32
C SER A 32 1.97 -14.59 -4.97
N SER A 33 1.30 -13.77 -4.16
CA SER A 33 0.48 -12.67 -4.69
C SER A 33 1.24 -11.35 -4.75
N ILE A 34 2.46 -11.30 -4.25
CA ILE A 34 3.17 -10.03 -4.13
C ILE A 34 3.70 -9.60 -5.48
N GLU A 35 3.40 -8.36 -5.84
CA GLU A 35 3.83 -7.74 -7.09
C GLU A 35 4.39 -6.36 -6.80
N GLN A 36 5.30 -5.91 -7.65
CA GLN A 36 5.80 -4.55 -7.52
C GLN A 36 5.67 -3.83 -8.85
N PHE A 37 5.45 -2.53 -8.77
CA PHE A 37 5.28 -1.69 -9.95
C PHE A 37 6.11 -0.43 -9.78
N ALA A 38 6.87 -0.08 -10.82
CA ALA A 38 7.65 1.15 -10.83
C ALA A 38 6.93 2.25 -11.61
N SER A 39 5.76 1.96 -12.15
CA SER A 39 5.01 2.89 -12.97
C SER A 39 3.58 2.96 -12.46
N LEU A 40 3.08 4.19 -12.30
CA LEU A 40 1.71 4.36 -11.87
C LEU A 40 0.75 3.74 -12.88
N GLU A 41 1.02 3.97 -14.16
CA GLU A 41 0.13 3.45 -15.19
C GLU A 41 0.07 1.94 -15.18
N ALA A 42 1.22 1.29 -14.94
CA ALA A 42 1.24 -0.16 -14.89
C ALA A 42 0.38 -0.69 -13.76
N TYR A 43 0.41 -0.01 -12.62
CA TYR A 43 -0.41 -0.44 -11.49
C TYR A 43 -1.89 -0.12 -11.74
N THR A 44 -2.19 1.11 -12.14
CA THR A 44 -3.59 1.52 -12.24
C THR A 44 -4.31 0.84 -13.38
N SER A 45 -3.60 0.47 -14.46
CA SER A 45 -4.23 -0.29 -15.53
C SER A 45 -4.71 -1.64 -15.05
N LYS A 46 -4.03 -2.20 -14.06
CA LYS A 46 -4.37 -3.53 -13.58
C LYS A 46 -5.36 -3.47 -12.42
N TYR A 47 -5.21 -2.50 -11.54
CA TYR A 47 -5.96 -2.49 -10.29
C TYR A 47 -6.77 -1.22 -10.04
N GLY A 48 -6.61 -0.18 -10.88
CA GLY A 48 -7.29 1.07 -10.65
C GLY A 48 -6.50 1.97 -9.72
N ASP A 49 -7.02 3.18 -9.50
CA ASP A 49 -6.30 4.18 -8.73
C ASP A 49 -6.96 4.49 -7.38
N MET A 50 -7.99 3.75 -7.00
CA MET A 50 -8.72 4.02 -5.77
C MET A 50 -8.23 3.10 -4.66
N VAL A 51 -7.90 3.71 -3.52
CA VAL A 51 -7.47 2.96 -2.35
C VAL A 51 -8.13 3.56 -1.11
N ASP A 52 -8.11 2.82 -0.01
CA ASP A 52 -8.63 3.31 1.24
C ASP A 52 -7.80 2.77 2.39
N MET A 53 -8.05 3.30 3.58
CA MET A 53 -7.43 2.76 4.77
C MET A 53 -8.37 2.89 5.95
N ILE A 54 -8.20 1.98 6.89
CA ILE A 54 -8.85 2.04 8.18
C ILE A 54 -7.74 2.14 9.21
N GLY A 55 -7.69 3.27 9.92
CA GLY A 55 -6.62 3.51 10.87
C GLY A 55 -6.07 4.90 10.71
N TYR A 56 -4.92 5.16 11.31
CA TYR A 56 -4.33 6.49 11.33
C TYR A 56 -3.20 6.58 10.30
N PRO A 57 -2.97 7.78 9.73
CA PRO A 57 -2.02 7.92 8.61
C PRO A 57 -0.56 7.64 8.95
N TYR A 58 -0.22 7.40 10.20
CA TYR A 58 1.14 6.97 10.52
C TYR A 58 1.37 5.51 10.11
N LEU A 59 0.33 4.81 9.73
CA LEU A 59 0.47 3.47 9.19
C LEU A 59 0.95 3.54 7.74
N SER A 60 1.39 2.41 7.23
CA SER A 60 2.10 2.38 5.95
C SER A 60 1.39 1.58 4.87
N ARG A 61 0.11 1.29 5.05
CA ARG A 61 -0.60 0.48 4.06
C ARG A 61 -1.98 1.02 3.81
N VAL A 62 -2.41 0.84 2.57
CA VAL A 62 -3.78 1.10 2.17
C VAL A 62 -4.26 -0.15 1.45
N TRP A 63 -5.55 -0.20 1.16
CA TRP A 63 -6.13 -1.31 0.42
C TRP A 63 -6.76 -0.80 -0.85
N GLN A 64 -6.66 -1.60 -1.89
CA GLN A 64 -7.29 -1.27 -3.15
C GLN A 64 -8.80 -1.26 -2.99
N VAL A 65 -9.46 -0.31 -3.65
CA VAL A 65 -10.91 -0.28 -3.72
C VAL A 65 -11.32 -0.82 -5.07
N ASP A 66 -12.27 -1.75 -5.06
CA ASP A 66 -12.85 -2.30 -6.26
C ASP A 66 -13.26 -1.17 -7.21
N PRO A 67 -13.14 -1.35 -8.52
CA PRO A 67 -13.55 -0.30 -9.47
C PRO A 67 -14.99 0.15 -9.28
N ASN A 68 -15.83 -0.68 -8.69
CA ASN A 68 -17.21 -0.29 -8.39
C ASN A 68 -17.30 0.49 -7.09
N GLY A 69 -16.18 0.78 -6.45
CA GLY A 69 -16.16 1.58 -5.26
C GLY A 69 -16.52 0.83 -3.99
N LYS A 70 -16.46 -0.49 -4.02
CA LYS A 70 -16.85 -1.29 -2.87
C LYS A 70 -15.63 -1.62 -2.01
N PRO A 71 -15.58 -1.14 -0.76
CA PRO A 71 -14.44 -1.43 0.11
C PRO A 71 -14.44 -2.88 0.57
N TYR A 72 -13.26 -3.37 0.93
CA TYR A 72 -13.14 -4.68 1.57
C TYR A 72 -13.68 -4.61 2.99
N SER A 73 -14.16 -5.75 3.48
CA SER A 73 -14.62 -5.89 4.84
C SER A 73 -13.44 -5.96 5.81
N PHE A 74 -13.72 -5.83 7.12
CA PHE A 74 -12.70 -6.05 8.13
C PHE A 74 -12.12 -7.44 8.03
N GLN A 75 -12.96 -8.44 7.75
CA GLN A 75 -12.51 -9.82 7.67
C GLN A 75 -11.56 -10.04 6.50
N GLN A 76 -11.84 -9.38 5.39
CA GLN A 76 -10.97 -9.48 4.23
C GLN A 76 -9.64 -8.79 4.48
N ARG A 77 -9.63 -7.72 5.26
CA ARG A 77 -8.41 -6.99 5.61
C ARG A 77 -7.69 -7.62 6.79
N CYS A 78 -8.30 -8.58 7.46
CA CYS A 78 -7.79 -9.22 8.67
C CYS A 78 -7.51 -8.19 9.77
N LEU A 79 -8.44 -7.25 9.94
CA LEU A 79 -8.35 -6.26 10.99
C LEU A 79 -9.12 -6.74 12.22
N VAL A 80 -8.55 -6.52 13.39
CA VAL A 80 -9.18 -6.95 14.63
C VAL A 80 -10.32 -6.02 14.98
N ILE A 81 -11.20 -6.52 15.85
CA ILE A 81 -12.44 -5.81 16.18
C ILE A 81 -12.19 -4.42 16.76
N THR A 82 -11.05 -4.20 17.41
CA THR A 82 -10.73 -2.90 17.97
C THR A 82 -10.60 -1.83 16.90
N ASP A 83 -10.40 -2.24 15.65
CA ASP A 83 -10.25 -1.28 14.57
C ASP A 83 -11.57 -0.72 14.08
N VAL A 84 -12.70 -1.22 14.60
CA VAL A 84 -14.01 -0.74 14.19
C VAL A 84 -14.17 0.75 14.42
N HIS A 85 -13.54 1.29 15.46
CA HIS A 85 -13.65 2.71 15.79
C HIS A 85 -12.55 3.56 15.17
N SER A 86 -11.67 2.95 14.37
CA SER A 86 -10.62 3.71 13.72
C SER A 86 -11.18 4.51 12.56
N PRO A 87 -10.56 5.65 12.24
CA PRO A 87 -11.06 6.47 11.13
C PRO A 87 -10.89 5.76 9.79
N TYR A 88 -11.76 6.14 8.86
CA TYR A 88 -11.73 5.61 7.51
C TYR A 88 -11.35 6.73 6.55
N TYR A 89 -10.37 6.49 5.70
CA TYR A 89 -9.92 7.45 4.70
C TYR A 89 -9.94 6.82 3.33
N ALA A 90 -10.35 7.58 2.34
CA ALA A 90 -10.33 7.16 0.94
C ALA A 90 -9.40 8.06 0.17
N TYR A 91 -8.62 7.48 -0.73
CA TYR A 91 -7.60 8.20 -1.48
C TYR A 91 -7.62 7.78 -2.94
N THR A 92 -7.06 8.66 -3.78
CA THR A 92 -6.70 8.34 -5.14
C THR A 92 -5.18 8.33 -5.23
N ILE A 93 -4.62 7.34 -5.92
CA ILE A 93 -3.19 7.35 -6.20
C ILE A 93 -2.99 8.31 -7.36
N ALA A 94 -2.42 9.47 -7.06
CA ALA A 94 -2.39 10.57 -8.02
C ALA A 94 -1.11 10.63 -8.82
N LYS A 95 0.00 10.16 -8.26
CA LYS A 95 1.26 10.15 -8.97
C LYS A 95 2.21 9.19 -8.31
N LEU A 96 3.26 8.83 -9.01
CA LEU A 96 4.32 8.00 -8.46
C LEU A 96 5.64 8.64 -8.87
N PRO A 97 6.35 9.25 -7.91
CA PRO A 97 7.61 9.91 -8.25
C PRO A 97 8.63 8.92 -8.80
N GLU A 98 9.58 9.46 -9.53
CA GLU A 98 10.71 8.65 -9.95
C GLU A 98 11.36 8.04 -8.72
N TYR A 99 11.80 6.80 -8.80
CA TYR A 99 12.43 6.07 -7.71
C TYR A 99 11.42 5.59 -6.64
N ALA A 100 10.14 5.71 -6.91
CA ALA A 100 9.14 5.15 -6.01
C ALA A 100 8.61 3.85 -6.59
N LEU A 101 8.19 2.97 -5.70
CA LEU A 101 7.62 1.68 -6.08
C LEU A 101 6.31 1.47 -5.36
N ILE A 102 5.38 0.81 -6.05
CA ILE A 102 4.16 0.31 -5.43
C ILE A 102 4.35 -1.19 -5.23
N VAL A 103 4.18 -1.64 -3.99
CA VAL A 103 4.22 -3.08 -3.68
C VAL A 103 2.84 -3.47 -3.20
N THR A 104 2.30 -4.51 -3.79
CA THR A 104 0.94 -4.95 -3.47
C THR A 104 0.92 -6.46 -3.29
N GLY A 105 -0.04 -6.93 -2.51
CA GLY A 105 -0.23 -8.35 -2.29
C GLY A 105 -1.57 -8.60 -1.63
N VAL A 106 -1.97 -9.85 -1.59
CA VAL A 106 -3.27 -10.24 -1.05
C VAL A 106 -3.10 -10.65 0.40
N THR A 107 -3.96 -10.12 1.26
CA THR A 107 -3.91 -10.41 2.69
C THR A 107 -4.17 -11.89 2.94
N ALA A 108 -3.29 -12.51 3.70
CA ALA A 108 -3.42 -13.92 4.05
C ALA A 108 -4.45 -14.09 5.16
N PRO A 109 -5.13 -15.23 5.22
CA PRO A 109 -6.05 -15.50 6.33
C PRO A 109 -5.32 -15.47 7.66
N ASN A 110 -5.95 -14.88 8.66
CA ASN A 110 -5.33 -14.77 9.97
C ASN A 110 -6.39 -14.42 11.01
N PHE A 111 -6.14 -14.77 12.26
CA PHE A 111 -7.05 -14.46 13.38
C PHE A 111 -8.47 -14.96 13.11
N GLY A 112 -8.62 -16.08 12.42
CA GLY A 112 -9.93 -16.60 12.08
C GLY A 112 -10.65 -15.84 10.99
N MET A 113 -9.97 -14.92 10.33
CA MET A 113 -10.54 -14.11 9.25
C MET A 113 -10.05 -14.62 7.90
N GLU A 114 -10.88 -14.41 6.88
CA GLU A 114 -10.63 -15.03 5.58
C GLU A 114 -9.51 -14.36 4.78
N GLY A 115 -9.25 -13.09 5.00
CA GLY A 115 -8.27 -12.38 4.17
C GLY A 115 -8.82 -12.12 2.78
N GLY A 116 -7.93 -11.89 1.83
CA GLY A 116 -8.31 -11.70 0.43
C GLY A 116 -8.32 -10.26 -0.03
N ALA A 117 -8.09 -9.30 0.85
CA ALA A 117 -8.03 -7.90 0.45
C ALA A 117 -6.67 -7.61 -0.14
N ARG A 118 -6.64 -6.79 -1.21
CA ARG A 118 -5.38 -6.41 -1.82
C ARG A 118 -4.80 -5.21 -1.09
N GLU A 119 -3.66 -5.43 -0.45
CA GLU A 119 -2.96 -4.41 0.30
C GLU A 119 -1.95 -3.71 -0.61
N VAL A 120 -1.74 -2.42 -0.39
CA VAL A 120 -0.85 -1.60 -1.21
C VAL A 120 0.07 -0.81 -0.30
N ARG A 121 1.36 -0.83 -0.63
CA ARG A 121 2.37 -0.09 0.12
C ARG A 121 3.25 0.67 -0.87
N PHE A 122 3.85 1.76 -0.39
CA PHE A 122 4.67 2.63 -1.23
C PHE A 122 6.07 2.71 -0.66
N ILE A 123 7.06 2.53 -1.53
CA ILE A 123 8.46 2.58 -1.14
C ILE A 123 9.12 3.67 -1.96
N TYR A 124 9.91 4.54 -1.32
CA TYR A 124 10.57 5.63 -2.00
C TYR A 124 12.01 5.69 -1.53
N GLY A 125 12.94 5.57 -2.48
CA GLY A 125 14.35 5.59 -2.13
C GLY A 125 14.76 4.49 -1.18
N GLY A 126 14.06 3.36 -1.23
CA GLY A 126 14.36 2.22 -0.38
C GLY A 126 13.65 2.22 0.96
N GLU A 127 12.80 3.21 1.23
CA GLU A 127 12.13 3.30 2.51
C GLU A 127 10.62 3.20 2.36
N LEU A 128 10.01 2.48 3.28
CA LEU A 128 8.56 2.33 3.31
C LEU A 128 7.95 3.63 3.82
N LEU A 129 7.03 4.20 3.03
CA LEU A 129 6.39 5.46 3.37
C LEU A 129 5.14 5.22 4.21
N THR A 130 4.88 6.13 5.16
CA THR A 130 3.59 6.16 5.82
C THR A 130 2.56 6.78 4.88
N VAL A 131 1.28 6.58 5.19
CA VAL A 131 0.22 7.19 4.41
C VAL A 131 0.33 8.71 4.46
N ALA A 132 0.69 9.27 5.64
CA ALA A 132 0.88 10.72 5.76
C ALA A 132 1.99 11.20 4.84
N GLU A 133 3.08 10.48 4.76
CA GLU A 133 4.17 10.86 3.86
C GLU A 133 3.74 10.78 2.40
N CYS A 134 2.96 9.78 2.07
CA CYS A 134 2.43 9.68 0.71
C CYS A 134 1.55 10.87 0.37
N ALA A 135 0.76 11.33 1.33
CA ALA A 135 -0.08 12.50 1.12
C ALA A 135 0.76 13.75 0.93
N GLU A 136 1.82 13.88 1.73
CA GLU A 136 2.70 15.05 1.61
C GLU A 136 3.41 15.09 0.27
N LEU A 137 3.79 13.93 -0.24
CA LEU A 137 4.48 13.86 -1.52
C LEU A 137 3.52 13.94 -2.71
N GLY A 138 2.23 13.94 -2.46
CA GLY A 138 1.25 14.00 -3.53
C GLY A 138 0.98 12.66 -4.19
N ILE A 139 1.51 11.58 -3.62
CA ILE A 139 1.24 10.24 -4.13
C ILE A 139 -0.23 9.88 -3.89
N LEU A 140 -0.73 10.21 -2.70
CA LEU A 140 -2.11 9.95 -2.35
C LEU A 140 -2.85 11.27 -2.15
N LYS A 141 -4.04 11.35 -2.72
CA LYS A 141 -4.93 12.50 -2.54
C LYS A 141 -6.23 12.02 -1.96
N GLY A 142 -6.71 12.73 -0.94
CA GLY A 142 -7.97 12.37 -0.30
C GLY A 142 -9.13 12.45 -1.25
N ARG A 143 -10.08 11.52 -1.12
CA ARG A 143 -11.31 11.50 -1.90
C ARG A 143 -12.48 11.86 -1.00
N SER A 144 -13.45 12.58 -1.60
CA SER A 144 -14.69 12.83 -0.90
C SER A 144 -15.47 11.52 -0.75
N LEU A 145 -16.11 11.36 0.40
CA LEU A 145 -16.89 10.16 0.67
C LEU A 145 -18.38 10.38 0.42
N SER A 146 -18.74 11.59 0.03
CA SER A 146 -20.15 11.88 -0.21
C SER A 146 -20.62 11.44 -1.58
#